data_f746328f740072720818a5dd0a143c4c
#
_entry.id   f746328f740072720818a5dd0a143c4c
#
_cell.length_a   1.000
_cell.length_b   1.000
_cell.length_c   1.000
_cell.angle_alpha   90.00
_cell.angle_beta   90.00
_cell.angle_gamma   90.00
#
_symmetry.space_group_name_H-M   'P 1'
#
loop_
_entity.id
_entity.type
_entity.pdbx_description
1 polymer ?
#
loop_
_entity_poly.entity_id
_entity_poly.type
_entity_poly.pdbx_seq_one_letter_code
_entity_poly.pdbx_strand_id
1 'polypeptide(L)'
;MRTRNQKLIVIGGVAVIVVLALLALVPLFISLVSHPGVKTDGIDADGAKAASTDVDGEWVVTTKPGKNMTSAGFTFYELLPGDERTTSGSTQDVEGEMTIEGGSLTAGKVTVNMGNIVTDKDVRDENVRRKILHTEEYPESTFVLTEPADVSQLPEDGTAGTVTLTGDLTIHGKPNSITQEFNALRTGDNVIVHADVPINRLDYGVETPEFVAAKIAEDGEINIRLKLEKKS
;
A
#
# COMPACT_ATOMS: atom_id res chain seq x y z
N MET A 1 25.93 19.97 59.76
CA MET A 1 26.31 18.95 58.80
C MET A 1 25.12 18.17 58.18
N ARG A 2 24.02 18.07 58.85
CA ARG A 2 22.80 17.33 58.37
C ARG A 2 22.15 17.91 57.12
N THR A 3 22.19 19.23 56.91
CA THR A 3 21.53 19.94 55.80
C THR A 3 22.16 19.76 54.41
N ARG A 4 23.47 19.49 54.32
CA ARG A 4 24.19 19.33 53.03
C ARG A 4 23.89 17.97 52.42
N ASN A 5 23.87 16.92 53.22
CA ASN A 5 23.55 15.55 52.75
C ASN A 5 22.06 15.41 52.34
N GLN A 6 21.15 16.11 53.08
CA GLN A 6 19.73 16.13 52.70
C GLN A 6 19.51 16.83 51.35
N LYS A 7 20.21 17.91 51.06
CA LYS A 7 20.12 18.60 49.76
C LYS A 7 20.61 17.70 48.61
N LEU A 8 21.73 16.98 48.84
CA LEU A 8 22.24 16.04 47.83
C LEU A 8 21.28 14.86 47.54
N ILE A 9 20.64 14.34 48.59
CA ILE A 9 19.63 13.26 48.42
C ILE A 9 18.39 13.80 47.67
N VAL A 10 17.94 15.00 47.98
CA VAL A 10 16.81 15.60 47.27
C VAL A 10 17.14 15.91 45.81
N ILE A 11 18.32 16.47 45.54
CA ILE A 11 18.79 16.73 44.18
C ILE A 11 18.92 15.41 43.39
N GLY A 12 19.46 14.37 43.97
CA GLY A 12 19.57 13.04 43.37
C GLY A 12 18.19 12.44 43.08
N GLY A 13 17.25 12.54 44.02
CA GLY A 13 15.88 12.08 43.83
C GLY A 13 15.13 12.81 42.71
N VAL A 14 15.27 14.15 42.65
CA VAL A 14 14.70 14.96 41.58
C VAL A 14 15.31 14.59 40.22
N ALA A 15 16.64 14.41 40.15
CA ALA A 15 17.29 14.01 38.92
C ALA A 15 16.80 12.65 38.40
N VAL A 16 16.61 11.67 39.29
CA VAL A 16 16.04 10.35 38.92
C VAL A 16 14.61 10.48 38.41
N ILE A 17 13.76 11.28 39.07
CA ILE A 17 12.37 11.52 38.62
C ILE A 17 12.37 12.19 37.25
N VAL A 18 13.22 13.17 36.99
CA VAL A 18 13.31 13.83 35.67
C VAL A 18 13.76 12.85 34.59
N VAL A 19 14.75 12.01 34.87
CA VAL A 19 15.20 10.98 33.91
C VAL A 19 14.09 9.97 33.62
N LEU A 20 13.37 9.51 34.64
CA LEU A 20 12.24 8.60 34.45
C LEU A 20 11.10 9.24 33.67
N ALA A 21 10.80 10.52 33.92
CA ALA A 21 9.81 11.28 33.17
C ALA A 21 10.21 11.46 31.71
N LEU A 22 11.49 11.76 31.43
CA LEU A 22 12.02 11.84 30.07
C LEU A 22 11.96 10.48 29.37
N LEU A 23 12.31 9.38 30.04
CA LEU A 23 12.19 8.03 29.50
C LEU A 23 10.74 7.64 29.22
N ALA A 24 9.80 8.07 30.06
CA ALA A 24 8.36 7.84 29.82
C ALA A 24 7.81 8.64 28.63
N LEU A 25 8.44 9.77 28.27
CA LEU A 25 8.08 10.57 27.09
C LEU A 25 8.70 10.05 25.78
N VAL A 26 9.71 9.19 25.84
CA VAL A 26 10.37 8.63 24.65
C VAL A 26 9.37 7.91 23.71
N PRO A 27 8.47 7.02 24.19
CA PRO A 27 7.46 6.39 23.32
C PRO A 27 6.54 7.41 22.66
N LEU A 28 6.09 8.42 23.41
CA LEU A 28 5.25 9.49 22.87
C LEU A 28 5.98 10.30 21.79
N PHE A 29 7.27 10.60 22.00
CA PHE A 29 8.08 11.32 21.02
C PHE A 29 8.33 10.46 19.77
N ILE A 30 8.57 9.17 19.93
CA ILE A 30 8.73 8.22 18.81
C ILE A 30 7.42 8.15 18.02
N SER A 31 6.27 8.08 18.69
CA SER A 31 4.94 8.08 18.04
C SER A 31 4.70 9.36 17.22
N LEU A 32 5.08 10.52 17.74
CA LEU A 32 4.91 11.81 17.04
C LEU A 32 5.82 11.98 15.81
N VAL A 33 6.98 11.32 15.76
CA VAL A 33 7.92 11.38 14.63
C VAL A 33 7.83 10.17 13.70
N SER A 34 7.04 9.15 14.05
CA SER A 34 6.84 7.97 13.19
C SER A 34 5.77 8.27 12.14
N HIS A 35 6.16 8.19 10.88
CA HIS A 35 5.22 8.28 9.76
C HIS A 35 4.62 6.89 9.49
N PRO A 36 3.36 6.81 9.03
CA PRO A 36 2.70 5.52 8.76
C PRO A 36 3.29 4.73 7.58
N GLY A 37 4.34 5.23 6.95
CA GLY A 37 4.93 4.66 5.75
C GLY A 37 4.43 5.33 4.47
N VAL A 38 4.76 4.74 3.33
CA VAL A 38 4.38 5.25 2.01
C VAL A 38 3.13 4.50 1.54
N LYS A 39 1.96 5.10 1.78
CA LYS A 39 0.69 4.55 1.27
C LYS A 39 0.52 4.93 -0.21
N THR A 40 -0.03 4.01 -1.00
CA THR A 40 -0.53 4.31 -2.34
C THR A 40 -1.84 5.10 -2.21
N ASP A 41 -1.84 6.33 -2.68
CA ASP A 41 -3.00 7.22 -2.62
C ASP A 41 -4.06 6.87 -3.67
N GLY A 42 -5.29 7.40 -3.49
CA GLY A 42 -6.37 7.32 -4.45
C GLY A 42 -6.12 8.10 -5.75
N ILE A 43 -7.14 8.17 -6.60
CA ILE A 43 -7.10 8.95 -7.85
C ILE A 43 -7.15 10.45 -7.53
N ASP A 44 -6.20 11.21 -8.06
CA ASP A 44 -6.26 12.68 -8.12
C ASP A 44 -6.94 13.09 -9.44
N ALA A 45 -8.20 13.49 -9.35
CA ALA A 45 -8.99 13.94 -10.51
C ALA A 45 -8.86 15.46 -10.78
N ASP A 46 -8.09 16.20 -9.97
CA ASP A 46 -7.92 17.66 -10.16
C ASP A 46 -7.25 17.96 -11.51
N GLY A 47 -7.97 18.73 -12.33
CA GLY A 47 -7.51 19.09 -13.67
C GLY A 47 -7.57 17.93 -14.67
N ALA A 48 -8.31 16.89 -14.38
CA ALA A 48 -8.62 15.83 -15.35
C ALA A 48 -9.30 16.43 -16.59
N LYS A 49 -8.99 15.87 -17.75
CA LYS A 49 -9.54 16.29 -19.04
C LYS A 49 -10.37 15.16 -19.62
N ALA A 50 -11.30 15.50 -20.51
CA ALA A 50 -11.98 14.50 -21.28
C ALA A 50 -10.99 13.53 -21.97
N ALA A 51 -11.38 12.25 -22.07
CA ALA A 51 -10.61 11.23 -22.76
C ALA A 51 -10.37 11.64 -24.22
N SER A 52 -9.16 11.45 -24.70
CA SER A 52 -8.76 11.75 -26.09
C SER A 52 -8.66 10.49 -26.95
N THR A 53 -8.78 9.31 -26.32
CA THR A 53 -8.70 8.01 -26.99
C THR A 53 -9.89 7.14 -26.65
N ASP A 54 -10.26 6.26 -27.58
CA ASP A 54 -11.22 5.21 -27.33
C ASP A 54 -10.71 4.27 -26.22
N VAL A 55 -11.63 3.71 -25.42
CA VAL A 55 -11.29 2.76 -24.38
C VAL A 55 -10.84 1.41 -24.97
N ASP A 56 -11.39 1.01 -26.11
CA ASP A 56 -11.02 -0.25 -26.79
C ASP A 56 -9.56 -0.25 -27.22
N GLY A 57 -8.90 -1.38 -27.11
CA GLY A 57 -7.52 -1.62 -27.51
C GLY A 57 -6.66 -2.22 -26.43
N GLU A 58 -5.35 -2.25 -26.67
CA GLU A 58 -4.35 -2.75 -25.73
C GLU A 58 -3.81 -1.60 -24.89
N TRP A 59 -3.72 -1.82 -23.59
CA TRP A 59 -3.23 -0.87 -22.59
C TRP A 59 -2.08 -1.45 -21.80
N VAL A 60 -1.09 -0.65 -21.48
CA VAL A 60 0.08 -1.04 -20.68
C VAL A 60 0.23 -0.13 -19.47
N VAL A 61 0.65 -0.70 -18.36
CA VAL A 61 0.98 0.07 -17.17
C VAL A 61 2.22 0.92 -17.45
N THR A 62 2.15 2.19 -17.09
CA THR A 62 3.28 3.12 -17.19
C THR A 62 3.72 3.61 -15.82
N THR A 63 5.04 3.69 -15.62
CA THR A 63 5.67 4.23 -14.40
C THR A 63 6.21 5.65 -14.61
N LYS A 64 5.82 6.32 -15.72
CA LYS A 64 6.25 7.69 -16.00
C LYS A 64 5.86 8.64 -14.86
N PRO A 65 6.79 9.51 -14.42
CA PRO A 65 6.52 10.49 -13.37
C PRO A 65 5.36 11.43 -13.72
N GLY A 66 4.65 11.90 -12.70
CA GLY A 66 3.55 12.86 -12.85
C GLY A 66 2.40 12.58 -11.89
N LYS A 67 1.22 13.17 -12.19
CA LYS A 67 0.00 12.89 -11.44
C LYS A 67 -0.41 11.41 -11.61
N ASN A 68 -1.00 10.85 -10.56
CA ASN A 68 -1.50 9.47 -10.57
C ASN A 68 -0.42 8.45 -10.97
N MET A 69 0.81 8.60 -10.50
CA MET A 69 1.87 7.62 -10.75
C MET A 69 1.44 6.24 -10.28
N THR A 70 1.80 5.25 -11.08
CA THR A 70 1.61 3.84 -10.72
C THR A 70 2.30 3.53 -9.40
N SER A 71 1.56 2.87 -8.52
CA SER A 71 2.05 2.38 -7.23
C SER A 71 1.17 1.23 -6.76
N ALA A 72 1.77 0.23 -6.14
CA ALA A 72 1.07 -0.85 -5.47
C ALA A 72 1.71 -1.11 -4.12
N GLY A 73 0.90 -1.42 -3.12
CA GLY A 73 1.38 -1.59 -1.77
C GLY A 73 0.35 -2.19 -0.82
N PHE A 74 0.61 -2.03 0.45
CA PHE A 74 -0.25 -2.54 1.51
C PHE A 74 -0.41 -1.53 2.63
N THR A 75 -1.49 -1.67 3.40
CA THR A 75 -1.72 -0.98 4.66
C THR A 75 -2.26 -1.97 5.68
N PHE A 76 -1.57 -2.11 6.82
CA PHE A 76 -2.00 -2.93 7.95
C PHE A 76 -1.97 -2.14 9.24
N TYR A 77 -2.85 -2.52 10.16
CA TYR A 77 -2.87 -2.00 11.50
C TYR A 77 -1.84 -2.73 12.36
N GLU A 78 -1.06 -1.98 13.14
CA GLU A 78 -0.06 -2.50 14.08
C GLU A 78 -0.40 -2.10 15.51
N LEU A 79 -0.40 -3.08 16.40
CA LEU A 79 -0.51 -2.89 17.84
C LEU A 79 0.88 -3.00 18.44
N LEU A 80 1.41 -1.87 18.89
CA LEU A 80 2.69 -1.76 19.60
C LEU A 80 2.45 -1.65 21.11
N PRO A 81 3.43 -1.97 21.97
CA PRO A 81 3.32 -1.70 23.40
C PRO A 81 3.09 -0.20 23.67
N GLY A 82 1.86 0.16 24.00
CA GLY A 82 1.46 1.55 24.31
C GLY A 82 1.21 2.45 23.10
N ASP A 83 1.14 1.91 21.89
CA ASP A 83 0.85 2.67 20.66
C ASP A 83 0.08 1.80 19.67
N GLU A 84 -0.84 2.42 18.93
CA GLU A 84 -1.60 1.79 17.85
C GLU A 84 -1.43 2.65 16.60
N ARG A 85 -1.05 2.03 15.48
CA ARG A 85 -0.85 2.76 14.23
C ARG A 85 -1.12 1.90 13.01
N THR A 86 -1.31 2.55 11.88
CA THR A 86 -1.24 1.91 10.57
C THR A 86 0.17 1.96 10.03
N THR A 87 0.59 0.90 9.35
CA THR A 87 1.85 0.85 8.61
C THR A 87 1.55 0.52 7.17
N SER A 88 2.11 1.35 6.29
CA SER A 88 2.00 1.16 4.84
C SER A 88 3.37 0.99 4.21
N GLY A 89 3.40 0.25 3.12
CA GLY A 89 4.56 0.14 2.24
C GLY A 89 4.10 0.02 0.81
N SER A 90 4.89 0.54 -0.13
CA SER A 90 4.55 0.50 -1.55
C SER A 90 5.77 0.42 -2.45
N THR A 91 5.54 0.08 -3.71
CA THR A 91 6.53 0.10 -4.78
C THR A 91 5.92 0.72 -6.04
N GLN A 92 6.76 1.30 -6.88
CA GLN A 92 6.40 1.74 -8.23
C GLN A 92 6.86 0.74 -9.30
N ASP A 93 7.51 -0.34 -8.90
CA ASP A 93 7.96 -1.40 -9.80
C ASP A 93 6.79 -2.34 -10.10
N VAL A 94 5.96 -1.89 -11.01
CA VAL A 94 4.70 -2.52 -11.41
C VAL A 94 4.62 -2.56 -12.93
N GLU A 95 4.34 -3.73 -13.46
CA GLU A 95 4.10 -3.98 -14.88
C GLU A 95 2.68 -4.53 -15.08
N GLY A 96 2.11 -4.31 -16.25
CA GLY A 96 0.81 -4.90 -16.56
C GLY A 96 0.33 -4.58 -17.97
N GLU A 97 -0.54 -5.44 -18.45
CA GLU A 97 -1.19 -5.34 -19.76
C GLU A 97 -2.69 -5.61 -19.60
N MET A 98 -3.48 -4.92 -20.40
CA MET A 98 -4.95 -5.07 -20.42
C MET A 98 -5.43 -4.98 -21.87
N THR A 99 -6.44 -5.78 -22.21
CA THR A 99 -7.11 -5.77 -23.52
C THR A 99 -8.59 -5.47 -23.33
N ILE A 100 -9.07 -4.45 -24.05
CA ILE A 100 -10.48 -4.04 -24.05
C ILE A 100 -11.01 -4.16 -25.48
N GLU A 101 -12.10 -4.89 -25.65
CA GLU A 101 -12.76 -5.14 -26.94
C GLU A 101 -14.26 -4.93 -26.81
N GLY A 102 -14.81 -4.01 -27.63
CA GLY A 102 -16.25 -3.72 -27.63
C GLY A 102 -16.77 -3.22 -26.29
N GLY A 103 -15.98 -2.43 -25.57
CA GLY A 103 -16.33 -1.93 -24.23
C GLY A 103 -16.24 -2.97 -23.11
N SER A 104 -15.63 -4.13 -23.36
CA SER A 104 -15.40 -5.17 -22.37
C SER A 104 -13.91 -5.37 -22.14
N LEU A 105 -13.46 -5.32 -20.90
CA LEU A 105 -12.11 -5.75 -20.49
C LEU A 105 -12.07 -7.27 -20.56
N THR A 106 -11.41 -7.81 -21.57
CA THR A 106 -11.40 -9.27 -21.90
C THR A 106 -10.19 -9.99 -21.35
N ALA A 107 -9.09 -9.27 -21.13
CA ALA A 107 -7.86 -9.79 -20.52
C ALA A 107 -7.17 -8.70 -19.70
N GLY A 108 -6.52 -9.11 -18.61
CA GLY A 108 -5.73 -8.22 -17.79
C GLY A 108 -4.78 -9.00 -16.88
N LYS A 109 -3.53 -8.55 -16.84
CA LYS A 109 -2.53 -9.05 -15.91
C LYS A 109 -1.70 -7.90 -15.37
N VAL A 110 -1.50 -7.89 -14.06
CA VAL A 110 -0.61 -6.94 -13.35
C VAL A 110 0.38 -7.76 -12.54
N THR A 111 1.64 -7.36 -12.57
CA THR A 111 2.74 -7.95 -11.79
C THR A 111 3.42 -6.85 -10.99
N VAL A 112 3.62 -7.09 -9.70
CA VAL A 112 4.27 -6.17 -8.76
C VAL A 112 5.55 -6.82 -8.27
N ASN A 113 6.70 -6.14 -8.42
CA ASN A 113 7.96 -6.58 -7.84
C ASN A 113 7.99 -6.26 -6.34
N MET A 114 7.94 -7.31 -5.54
CA MET A 114 7.89 -7.22 -4.08
C MET A 114 9.26 -6.87 -3.46
N GLY A 115 10.35 -7.11 -4.18
CA GLY A 115 11.71 -6.82 -3.72
C GLY A 115 12.01 -5.32 -3.55
N ASN A 116 11.21 -4.45 -4.19
CA ASN A 116 11.39 -3.00 -4.19
C ASN A 116 10.35 -2.27 -3.30
N ILE A 117 9.61 -2.98 -2.45
CA ILE A 117 8.71 -2.35 -1.47
C ILE A 117 9.52 -1.54 -0.46
N VAL A 118 9.09 -0.30 -0.24
CA VAL A 118 9.63 0.62 0.76
C VAL A 118 8.53 1.08 1.72
N THR A 119 8.92 1.36 2.96
CA THR A 119 8.08 1.89 4.03
C THR A 119 8.64 3.26 4.50
N ASP A 120 8.50 3.59 5.77
CA ASP A 120 9.03 4.83 6.35
C ASP A 120 10.51 4.72 6.80
N LYS A 121 11.08 3.50 6.83
CA LYS A 121 12.45 3.24 7.37
C LYS A 121 13.10 2.04 6.72
N ASP A 122 14.36 2.17 6.34
CA ASP A 122 15.18 1.11 5.72
C ASP A 122 15.18 -0.21 6.52
N VAL A 123 15.24 -0.12 7.87
CA VAL A 123 15.19 -1.31 8.74
C VAL A 123 13.85 -2.03 8.66
N ARG A 124 12.76 -1.27 8.50
CA ARG A 124 11.42 -1.85 8.31
C ARG A 124 11.31 -2.46 6.93
N ASP A 125 11.82 -1.81 5.90
CA ASP A 125 11.84 -2.33 4.52
C ASP A 125 12.50 -3.69 4.47
N GLU A 126 13.67 -3.82 5.09
CA GLU A 126 14.40 -5.09 5.15
C GLU A 126 13.62 -6.17 5.91
N ASN A 127 12.98 -5.82 7.05
CA ASN A 127 12.17 -6.77 7.81
C ASN A 127 10.91 -7.19 7.04
N VAL A 128 10.22 -6.26 6.36
CA VAL A 128 9.04 -6.54 5.53
C VAL A 128 9.43 -7.48 4.39
N ARG A 129 10.45 -7.15 3.63
CA ARG A 129 10.90 -7.96 2.50
C ARG A 129 11.34 -9.36 2.93
N ARG A 130 12.22 -9.46 3.94
CA ARG A 130 12.86 -10.74 4.28
C ARG A 130 12.10 -11.60 5.26
N LYS A 131 11.41 -11.01 6.26
CA LYS A 131 10.84 -11.76 7.37
C LYS A 131 9.31 -11.90 7.31
N ILE A 132 8.64 -11.07 6.50
CA ILE A 132 7.19 -11.09 6.38
C ILE A 132 6.79 -11.57 4.99
N LEU A 133 7.32 -10.95 3.95
CA LEU A 133 6.94 -11.24 2.55
C LEU A 133 7.85 -12.28 1.90
N HIS A 134 9.00 -12.61 2.50
CA HIS A 134 9.97 -13.57 1.95
C HIS A 134 10.24 -13.34 0.45
N THR A 135 10.58 -12.08 0.08
CA THR A 135 10.64 -11.67 -1.33
C THR A 135 11.76 -12.34 -2.14
N GLU A 136 12.73 -13.00 -1.49
CA GLU A 136 13.70 -13.86 -2.16
C GLU A 136 13.04 -15.14 -2.70
N GLU A 137 12.02 -15.67 -2.04
CA GLU A 137 11.27 -16.86 -2.43
C GLU A 137 10.02 -16.48 -3.27
N TYR A 138 9.37 -15.38 -2.92
CA TYR A 138 8.17 -14.85 -3.58
C TYR A 138 8.42 -13.43 -4.10
N PRO A 139 9.20 -13.28 -5.18
CA PRO A 139 9.63 -11.97 -5.67
C PRO A 139 8.50 -11.14 -6.27
N GLU A 140 7.38 -11.76 -6.62
CA GLU A 140 6.27 -11.11 -7.32
C GLU A 140 4.93 -11.38 -6.63
N SER A 141 4.04 -10.38 -6.73
CA SER A 141 2.61 -10.54 -6.52
C SER A 141 1.89 -10.21 -7.83
N THR A 142 0.80 -10.93 -8.12
CA THR A 142 0.11 -10.76 -9.40
C THR A 142 -1.40 -10.68 -9.22
N PHE A 143 -2.05 -9.94 -10.13
CA PHE A 143 -3.50 -10.04 -10.34
C PHE A 143 -3.74 -10.44 -11.79
N VAL A 144 -4.57 -11.46 -11.99
CA VAL A 144 -4.97 -11.95 -13.32
C VAL A 144 -6.48 -11.94 -13.41
N LEU A 145 -7.01 -11.18 -14.36
CA LEU A 145 -8.46 -11.15 -14.64
C LEU A 145 -8.94 -12.55 -15.06
N THR A 146 -10.00 -13.05 -14.43
CA THR A 146 -10.59 -14.37 -14.74
C THR A 146 -11.96 -14.29 -15.40
N GLU A 147 -12.64 -13.15 -15.26
CA GLU A 147 -13.94 -12.91 -15.87
C GLU A 147 -13.92 -11.58 -16.64
N PRO A 148 -14.50 -11.49 -17.84
CA PRO A 148 -14.63 -10.22 -18.54
C PRO A 148 -15.44 -9.20 -17.73
N ALA A 149 -15.08 -7.92 -17.82
CA ALA A 149 -15.74 -6.83 -17.11
C ALA A 149 -16.22 -5.75 -18.08
N ASP A 150 -17.45 -5.26 -17.91
CA ASP A 150 -18.02 -4.17 -18.70
C ASP A 150 -17.40 -2.83 -18.27
N VAL A 151 -16.70 -2.20 -19.19
CA VAL A 151 -16.08 -0.86 -19.03
C VAL A 151 -16.72 0.18 -19.95
N SER A 152 -17.78 -0.19 -20.68
CA SER A 152 -18.47 0.70 -21.65
C SER A 152 -19.14 1.90 -20.98
N GLN A 153 -19.43 1.81 -19.67
CA GLN A 153 -20.09 2.86 -18.89
C GLN A 153 -19.10 3.81 -18.20
N LEU A 154 -17.79 3.60 -18.37
CA LEU A 154 -16.80 4.50 -17.79
C LEU A 154 -16.87 5.89 -18.44
N PRO A 155 -17.01 6.97 -17.63
CA PRO A 155 -17.15 8.32 -18.14
C PRO A 155 -15.96 8.74 -19.03
N GLU A 156 -16.26 9.51 -20.08
CA GLU A 156 -15.26 10.06 -21.02
C GLU A 156 -14.94 11.52 -20.76
N ASP A 157 -15.67 12.16 -19.87
CA ASP A 157 -15.58 13.61 -19.62
C ASP A 157 -14.52 14.01 -18.59
N GLY A 158 -13.71 13.05 -18.11
CA GLY A 158 -12.70 13.27 -17.07
C GLY A 158 -13.25 13.14 -15.65
N THR A 159 -14.44 12.58 -15.48
CA THR A 159 -14.95 12.16 -14.17
C THR A 159 -14.62 10.69 -13.89
N ALA A 160 -14.50 10.34 -12.62
CA ALA A 160 -14.26 8.97 -12.22
C ALA A 160 -15.58 8.16 -12.28
N GLY A 161 -15.46 6.92 -12.73
CA GLY A 161 -16.48 5.88 -12.63
C GLY A 161 -15.99 4.69 -11.83
N THR A 162 -16.77 3.62 -11.79
CA THR A 162 -16.39 2.36 -11.14
C THR A 162 -16.52 1.19 -12.08
N VAL A 163 -15.73 0.15 -11.85
CA VAL A 163 -15.80 -1.15 -12.53
C VAL A 163 -15.54 -2.25 -11.53
N THR A 164 -16.34 -3.31 -11.58
CA THR A 164 -16.12 -4.51 -10.77
C THR A 164 -15.27 -5.49 -11.57
N LEU A 165 -14.14 -5.92 -10.99
CA LEU A 165 -13.24 -6.91 -11.57
C LEU A 165 -13.24 -8.18 -10.73
N THR A 166 -13.30 -9.34 -11.40
CA THR A 166 -13.11 -10.67 -10.81
C THR A 166 -11.81 -11.25 -11.34
N GLY A 167 -10.94 -11.70 -10.44
CA GLY A 167 -9.65 -12.24 -10.82
C GLY A 167 -8.93 -12.93 -9.69
N ASP A 168 -7.83 -13.57 -10.02
CA ASP A 168 -6.95 -14.24 -9.07
C ASP A 168 -5.85 -13.28 -8.59
N LEU A 169 -5.89 -12.92 -7.31
CA LEU A 169 -4.85 -12.18 -6.62
C LEU A 169 -3.88 -13.17 -5.99
N THR A 170 -2.63 -13.16 -6.43
CA THR A 170 -1.56 -14.01 -5.88
C THR A 170 -0.63 -13.17 -5.04
N ILE A 171 -0.50 -13.50 -3.76
CA ILE A 171 0.46 -12.91 -2.82
C ILE A 171 1.19 -14.06 -2.14
N HIS A 172 2.50 -13.92 -1.93
CA HIS A 172 3.30 -14.95 -1.25
C HIS A 172 3.14 -16.35 -1.89
N GLY A 173 3.01 -16.38 -3.22
CA GLY A 173 2.81 -17.59 -4.01
C GLY A 173 1.44 -18.26 -3.89
N LYS A 174 0.50 -17.70 -3.10
CA LYS A 174 -0.86 -18.23 -2.93
C LYS A 174 -1.87 -17.42 -3.73
N PRO A 175 -2.57 -18.03 -4.71
CA PRO A 175 -3.68 -17.38 -5.41
C PRO A 175 -4.98 -17.48 -4.61
N ASN A 176 -5.73 -16.38 -4.58
CA ASN A 176 -7.10 -16.34 -4.10
C ASN A 176 -7.96 -15.56 -5.10
N SER A 177 -9.13 -16.10 -5.43
CA SER A 177 -10.08 -15.40 -6.30
C SER A 177 -10.76 -14.29 -5.51
N ILE A 178 -10.76 -13.10 -6.08
CA ILE A 178 -11.39 -11.90 -5.51
C ILE A 178 -12.34 -11.26 -6.52
N THR A 179 -13.40 -10.64 -6.01
CA THR A 179 -14.25 -9.73 -6.78
C THR A 179 -14.26 -8.40 -6.06
N GLN A 180 -13.78 -7.36 -6.73
CA GLN A 180 -13.55 -6.04 -6.12
C GLN A 180 -14.01 -4.92 -7.06
N GLU A 181 -14.60 -3.87 -6.49
CA GLU A 181 -14.88 -2.63 -7.20
C GLU A 181 -13.62 -1.76 -7.26
N PHE A 182 -13.30 -1.29 -8.46
CA PHE A 182 -12.21 -0.37 -8.73
C PHE A 182 -12.77 0.97 -9.20
N ASN A 183 -12.21 2.06 -8.71
CA ASN A 183 -12.39 3.37 -9.29
C ASN A 183 -11.56 3.47 -10.57
N ALA A 184 -12.12 4.05 -11.63
CA ALA A 184 -11.45 4.26 -12.90
C ALA A 184 -11.70 5.68 -13.42
N LEU A 185 -10.64 6.33 -13.91
CA LEU A 185 -10.68 7.68 -14.49
C LEU A 185 -10.04 7.63 -15.87
N ARG A 186 -10.83 7.98 -16.89
CA ARG A 186 -10.31 8.22 -18.26
C ARG A 186 -9.94 9.69 -18.38
N THR A 187 -8.67 10.00 -18.66
CA THR A 187 -8.22 11.40 -18.76
C THR A 187 -7.12 11.56 -19.80
N GLY A 188 -7.37 12.39 -20.83
CA GLY A 188 -6.48 12.49 -21.98
C GLY A 188 -6.20 11.13 -22.59
N ASP A 189 -4.95 10.74 -22.74
CA ASP A 189 -4.52 9.46 -23.32
C ASP A 189 -4.33 8.35 -22.27
N ASN A 190 -4.78 8.59 -21.02
CA ASN A 190 -4.52 7.67 -19.93
C ASN A 190 -5.83 7.12 -19.33
N VAL A 191 -5.73 5.92 -18.77
CA VAL A 191 -6.69 5.37 -17.83
C VAL A 191 -5.99 5.20 -16.48
N ILE A 192 -6.60 5.73 -15.42
CA ILE A 192 -6.12 5.57 -14.04
C ILE A 192 -7.09 4.64 -13.32
N VAL A 193 -6.56 3.62 -12.66
CA VAL A 193 -7.36 2.65 -11.89
C VAL A 193 -6.86 2.62 -10.46
N HIS A 194 -7.77 2.58 -9.49
CA HIS A 194 -7.45 2.54 -8.07
C HIS A 194 -8.42 1.64 -7.30
N ALA A 195 -7.89 0.89 -6.34
CA ALA A 195 -8.68 0.24 -5.29
C ALA A 195 -7.85 0.09 -4.01
N ASP A 196 -8.55 0.14 -2.88
CA ASP A 196 -8.10 -0.41 -1.61
C ASP A 196 -8.82 -1.76 -1.43
N VAL A 197 -8.10 -2.85 -1.64
CA VAL A 197 -8.63 -4.22 -1.64
C VAL A 197 -8.49 -4.81 -0.25
N PRO A 198 -9.58 -5.05 0.50
CA PRO A 198 -9.49 -5.66 1.81
C PRO A 198 -9.04 -7.12 1.69
N ILE A 199 -8.07 -7.50 2.51
CA ILE A 199 -7.57 -8.89 2.58
C ILE A 199 -7.35 -9.33 4.01
N ASN A 200 -7.41 -10.65 4.24
CA ASN A 200 -6.80 -11.28 5.41
C ASN A 200 -5.43 -11.86 4.98
N ARG A 201 -4.33 -11.41 5.60
CA ARG A 201 -2.97 -11.83 5.22
C ARG A 201 -2.72 -13.34 5.40
N LEU A 202 -3.45 -13.99 6.32
CA LEU A 202 -3.30 -15.42 6.58
C LEU A 202 -3.85 -16.28 5.43
N ASP A 203 -4.83 -15.77 4.67
CA ASP A 203 -5.34 -16.44 3.47
C ASP A 203 -4.22 -16.59 2.42
N TYR A 204 -3.26 -15.69 2.44
CA TYR A 204 -2.07 -15.71 1.57
C TYR A 204 -0.84 -16.36 2.24
N GLY A 205 -0.98 -16.87 3.48
CA GLY A 205 0.13 -17.47 4.23
C GLY A 205 1.21 -16.49 4.65
N VAL A 206 0.87 -15.20 4.73
CA VAL A 206 1.77 -14.18 5.25
C VAL A 206 1.65 -14.19 6.78
N GLU A 207 2.61 -14.83 7.43
CA GLU A 207 2.70 -14.93 8.87
C GLU A 207 3.65 -13.86 9.43
N THR A 208 3.45 -13.50 10.69
CA THR A 208 4.35 -12.57 11.39
C THR A 208 5.16 -13.35 12.43
N PRO A 209 6.47 -13.07 12.57
CA PRO A 209 7.30 -13.73 13.57
C PRO A 209 6.76 -13.50 15.00
N GLU A 210 6.69 -14.54 15.80
CA GLU A 210 6.17 -14.49 17.19
C GLU A 210 6.96 -13.54 18.12
N PHE A 211 8.19 -13.18 17.75
CA PHE A 211 9.06 -12.31 18.55
C PHE A 211 8.89 -10.82 18.32
N VAL A 212 7.98 -10.41 17.46
CA VAL A 212 7.75 -8.99 17.21
C VAL A 212 6.95 -8.45 18.39
N ALA A 213 7.51 -7.46 19.10
CA ALA A 213 6.79 -6.72 20.15
C ALA A 213 5.54 -6.00 19.60
N ALA A 214 5.39 -5.98 18.28
CA ALA A 214 4.22 -5.48 17.55
C ALA A 214 3.38 -6.67 17.07
N LYS A 215 2.07 -6.58 17.24
CA LYS A 215 1.12 -7.46 16.56
C LYS A 215 0.63 -6.74 15.31
N ILE A 216 0.83 -7.36 14.15
CA ILE A 216 0.23 -6.89 12.89
C ILE A 216 -1.14 -7.55 12.77
N ALA A 217 -2.17 -6.76 12.49
CA ALA A 217 -3.53 -7.27 12.27
C ALA A 217 -3.54 -8.33 11.16
N GLU A 218 -4.47 -9.26 11.25
CA GLU A 218 -4.69 -10.24 10.19
C GLU A 218 -5.35 -9.60 8.98
N ASP A 219 -6.29 -8.69 9.23
CA ASP A 219 -6.97 -7.92 8.21
C ASP A 219 -6.22 -6.63 7.87
N GLY A 220 -6.22 -6.29 6.60
CA GLY A 220 -5.58 -5.10 6.06
C GLY A 220 -6.03 -4.84 4.64
N GLU A 221 -5.29 -4.04 3.92
CA GLU A 221 -5.61 -3.61 2.56
C GLU A 221 -4.40 -3.74 1.64
N ILE A 222 -4.67 -4.17 0.41
CA ILE A 222 -3.77 -3.95 -0.72
C ILE A 222 -4.21 -2.67 -1.40
N ASN A 223 -3.32 -1.69 -1.47
CA ASN A 223 -3.59 -0.39 -2.06
C ASN A 223 -2.97 -0.35 -3.46
N ILE A 224 -3.77 -0.13 -4.49
CA ILE A 224 -3.34 -0.15 -5.89
C ILE A 224 -3.75 1.14 -6.57
N ARG A 225 -2.83 1.77 -7.30
CA ARG A 225 -3.09 2.78 -8.29
C ARG A 225 -2.26 2.49 -9.54
N LEU A 226 -2.92 2.28 -10.66
CA LEU A 226 -2.30 2.02 -11.95
C LEU A 226 -2.58 3.18 -12.89
N LYS A 227 -1.56 3.66 -13.56
CA LYS A 227 -1.67 4.53 -14.72
C LYS A 227 -1.39 3.71 -15.97
N LEU A 228 -2.32 3.73 -16.89
CA LEU A 228 -2.28 2.97 -18.13
C LEU A 228 -2.17 3.92 -19.32
N GLU A 229 -1.34 3.57 -20.27
CA GLU A 229 -1.23 4.22 -21.57
C GLU A 229 -1.62 3.23 -22.66
N LYS A 230 -2.22 3.73 -23.76
CA LYS A 230 -2.59 2.88 -24.89
C LYS A 230 -1.32 2.42 -25.61
N LYS A 231 -1.23 1.13 -25.88
CA LYS A 231 -0.11 0.54 -26.65
C LYS A 231 -0.19 1.04 -28.10
N SER A 232 0.91 1.56 -28.60
CA SER A 232 1.04 2.12 -29.96
C SER A 232 1.16 1.03 -31.02
#